data_9d687802b3c6c7bf4b72160ad16f13e2
#
_entry.id   9d687802b3c6c7bf4b72160ad16f13e2
#
_cell.length_a   1.000
_cell.length_b   1.000
_cell.length_c   1.000
_cell.angle_alpha   90.00
_cell.angle_beta   90.00
_cell.angle_gamma   90.00
#
_symmetry.space_group_name_H-M   'P 1'
#
loop_
_entity.id
_entity.type
_entity.pdbx_description
1 polymer ?
#
loop_
_entity_poly.entity_id
_entity_poly.type
_entity_poly.pdbx_seq_one_letter_code
_entity_poly.pdbx_strand_id
1 'polypeptide(L)'
;QDTDFSDCTPQELDLIAALVAKLPLIPPRRPSRRSKRHNSGQTIDMRSTIRHSYATAGDPVDLMYRKRKDRPRRVVLIADVSGSMEPYSRIYLHLMLGAVRALHAEAFVFATRLTRLTRFLSTGDPDIAYRKVAQNTPDWFGGTRIGKTLLEFIRDHGQRGIARGAVIVIVSDGWE
;
A
#
# COMPACT_ATOMS: atom_id res chain seq x y z
N GLN A 1 -10.61 -13.34 -26.10
CA GLN A 1 -10.20 -14.64 -25.55
C GLN A 1 -9.74 -14.33 -24.12
N ASP A 2 -10.57 -14.70 -23.15
CA ASP A 2 -10.18 -14.67 -21.74
C ASP A 2 -9.27 -15.89 -21.54
N THR A 3 -7.97 -15.65 -21.48
CA THR A 3 -6.98 -16.68 -21.14
C THR A 3 -6.81 -16.66 -19.63
N ASP A 4 -7.04 -17.79 -18.98
CA ASP A 4 -6.79 -17.92 -17.55
C ASP A 4 -5.28 -17.85 -17.29
N PHE A 5 -4.87 -17.24 -16.18
CA PHE A 5 -3.46 -17.15 -15.79
C PHE A 5 -2.83 -18.53 -15.53
N SER A 6 -3.66 -19.53 -15.19
CA SER A 6 -3.22 -20.93 -15.06
C SER A 6 -2.72 -21.52 -16.37
N ASP A 7 -3.14 -20.98 -17.51
CA ASP A 7 -2.77 -21.44 -18.86
C ASP A 7 -1.55 -20.69 -19.42
N CYS A 8 -1.04 -19.68 -18.69
CA CYS A 8 0.11 -18.89 -19.10
C CYS A 8 1.42 -19.70 -19.01
N THR A 9 2.23 -19.60 -20.04
CA THR A 9 3.58 -20.16 -20.03
C THR A 9 4.49 -19.38 -19.05
N PRO A 10 5.57 -19.97 -18.54
CA PRO A 10 6.53 -19.27 -17.67
C PRO A 10 7.06 -17.97 -18.29
N GLN A 11 7.24 -17.95 -19.62
CA GLN A 11 7.71 -16.76 -20.35
C GLN A 11 6.67 -15.64 -20.35
N GLU A 12 5.38 -15.95 -20.48
CA GLU A 12 4.29 -14.98 -20.40
C GLU A 12 4.16 -14.43 -18.99
N LEU A 13 4.31 -15.27 -17.97
CA LEU A 13 4.30 -14.84 -16.57
C LEU A 13 5.46 -13.88 -16.27
N ASP A 14 6.66 -14.13 -16.79
CA ASP A 14 7.80 -13.23 -16.64
C ASP A 14 7.57 -11.90 -17.38
N LEU A 15 6.92 -11.91 -18.55
CA LEU A 15 6.54 -10.70 -19.27
C LEU A 15 5.52 -9.88 -18.47
N ILE A 16 4.49 -10.53 -17.93
CA ILE A 16 3.48 -9.89 -17.09
C ILE A 16 4.14 -9.29 -15.84
N ALA A 17 5.03 -10.03 -15.18
CA ALA A 17 5.77 -9.54 -14.01
C ALA A 17 6.60 -8.28 -14.35
N ALA A 18 7.25 -8.26 -15.52
CA ALA A 18 8.01 -7.11 -16.00
C ALA A 18 7.11 -5.90 -16.29
N LEU A 19 5.90 -6.12 -16.82
CA LEU A 19 4.89 -5.06 -17.03
C LEU A 19 4.38 -4.52 -15.71
N VAL A 20 4.04 -5.41 -14.76
CA VAL A 20 3.60 -5.02 -13.41
C VAL A 20 4.66 -4.20 -12.68
N ALA A 21 5.94 -4.55 -12.82
CA ALA A 21 7.06 -3.81 -12.23
C ALA A 21 7.19 -2.37 -12.78
N LYS A 22 6.70 -2.12 -14.00
CA LYS A 22 6.72 -0.80 -14.66
C LYS A 22 5.47 0.05 -14.35
N LEU A 23 4.46 -0.50 -13.68
CA LEU A 23 3.25 0.26 -13.34
C LEU A 23 3.58 1.46 -12.45
N PRO A 24 3.11 2.67 -12.80
CA PRO A 24 3.27 3.84 -11.94
C PRO A 24 2.37 3.71 -10.71
N LEU A 25 2.90 3.20 -9.62
CA LEU A 25 2.16 3.06 -8.38
C LEU A 25 2.05 4.42 -7.69
N ILE A 26 0.86 5.00 -7.68
CA ILE A 26 0.59 6.29 -7.05
C ILE A 26 -0.11 6.06 -5.71
N PRO A 27 0.46 6.52 -4.58
CA PRO A 27 -0.16 6.31 -3.29
C PRO A 27 -1.47 7.10 -3.18
N PRO A 28 -2.56 6.50 -2.73
CA PRO A 28 -3.81 7.21 -2.48
C PRO A 28 -3.58 8.31 -1.44
N ARG A 29 -4.17 9.49 -1.66
CA ARG A 29 -3.97 10.66 -0.79
C ARG A 29 -5.17 10.88 0.12
N ARG A 30 -4.91 11.49 1.27
CA ARG A 30 -5.95 11.95 2.17
C ARG A 30 -5.66 13.36 2.69
N PRO A 31 -6.67 14.20 2.93
CA PRO A 31 -6.48 15.47 3.59
C PRO A 31 -6.00 15.24 5.04
N SER A 32 -4.93 15.92 5.40
CA SER A 32 -4.39 15.89 6.77
C SER A 32 -5.07 16.93 7.64
N ARG A 33 -4.90 16.81 8.97
CA ARG A 33 -5.34 17.85 9.90
C ARG A 33 -4.48 19.12 9.81
N ARG A 34 -3.27 19.01 9.25
CA ARG A 34 -2.36 20.14 9.06
C ARG A 34 -2.76 20.93 7.83
N SER A 35 -2.80 22.24 7.96
CA SER A 35 -3.02 23.18 6.86
C SER A 35 -1.72 23.91 6.50
N LYS A 36 -1.66 24.43 5.29
CA LYS A 36 -0.63 25.34 4.80
C LYS A 36 -1.30 26.63 4.33
N ARG A 37 -0.56 27.74 4.36
CA ARG A 37 -0.98 29.01 3.74
C ARG A 37 -1.19 28.78 2.26
N HIS A 38 -2.19 29.43 1.70
CA HIS A 38 -2.55 29.36 0.30
C HIS A 38 -3.19 30.67 -0.12
N ASN A 39 -3.03 31.08 -1.37
CA ASN A 39 -3.59 32.33 -1.90
C ASN A 39 -5.12 32.26 -2.08
N SER A 40 -5.68 31.04 -2.08
CA SER A 40 -7.12 30.80 -2.20
C SER A 40 -7.51 29.58 -1.36
N GLY A 41 -8.67 29.59 -0.74
CA GLY A 41 -9.13 28.46 0.08
C GLY A 41 -10.48 28.74 0.73
N GLN A 42 -11.08 27.70 1.32
CA GLN A 42 -12.37 27.79 2.01
C GLN A 42 -12.25 28.30 3.46
N THR A 43 -11.05 28.34 4.02
CA THR A 43 -10.83 28.72 5.42
C THR A 43 -9.85 29.90 5.47
N ILE A 44 -10.32 31.00 6.07
CA ILE A 44 -9.48 32.20 6.28
C ILE A 44 -8.51 31.92 7.43
N ASP A 45 -7.25 32.30 7.24
CA ASP A 45 -6.24 32.33 8.29
C ASP A 45 -6.26 33.69 9.00
N MET A 46 -7.19 33.88 9.91
CA MET A 46 -7.37 35.12 10.67
C MET A 46 -6.06 35.63 11.28
N ARG A 47 -5.29 34.74 11.90
CA ARG A 47 -4.01 35.11 12.53
C ARG A 47 -2.99 35.66 11.51
N SER A 48 -2.95 35.09 10.31
CA SER A 48 -2.05 35.56 9.23
C SER A 48 -2.59 36.80 8.59
N THR A 49 -3.92 36.94 8.41
CA THR A 49 -4.60 38.14 7.91
C THR A 49 -4.32 39.33 8.83
N ILE A 50 -4.58 39.20 10.14
CA ILE A 50 -4.30 40.26 11.13
C ILE A 50 -2.82 40.64 11.15
N ARG A 51 -1.91 39.65 11.08
CA ARG A 51 -0.47 39.95 11.04
C ARG A 51 -0.08 40.71 9.78
N HIS A 52 -0.72 40.40 8.66
CA HIS A 52 -0.46 41.09 7.39
C HIS A 52 -1.03 42.49 7.38
N SER A 53 -2.17 42.73 8.01
CA SER A 53 -2.80 44.05 8.10
C SER A 53 -1.95 45.09 8.85
N TYR A 54 -1.04 44.67 9.72
CA TYR A 54 -0.11 45.64 10.35
C TYR A 54 0.78 46.36 9.32
N ALA A 55 1.04 45.76 8.16
CA ALA A 55 1.78 46.42 7.10
C ALA A 55 0.93 47.44 6.33
N THR A 56 -0.39 47.39 6.49
CA THR A 56 -1.37 48.31 5.82
C THR A 56 -2.12 49.17 6.85
N ALA A 57 -1.41 49.63 7.88
CA ALA A 57 -1.95 50.48 8.93
C ALA A 57 -3.17 49.89 9.68
N GLY A 58 -3.34 48.57 9.67
CA GLY A 58 -4.44 47.89 10.35
C GLY A 58 -5.58 47.42 9.44
N ASP A 59 -5.63 47.87 8.19
CA ASP A 59 -6.69 47.47 7.27
C ASP A 59 -6.40 46.09 6.66
N PRO A 60 -7.34 45.13 6.77
CA PRO A 60 -7.19 43.80 6.19
C PRO A 60 -7.49 43.80 4.69
N VAL A 61 -6.59 44.38 3.90
CA VAL A 61 -6.73 44.50 2.44
C VAL A 61 -6.67 43.13 1.77
N ASP A 62 -5.80 42.24 2.28
CA ASP A 62 -5.62 40.91 1.74
C ASP A 62 -6.00 39.82 2.72
N LEU A 63 -6.98 39.00 2.37
CA LEU A 63 -7.35 37.83 3.15
C LEU A 63 -6.38 36.67 2.89
N MET A 64 -5.79 36.16 3.98
CA MET A 64 -4.95 35.00 3.94
C MET A 64 -5.77 33.74 4.15
N TYR A 65 -5.55 32.74 3.29
CA TYR A 65 -6.29 31.48 3.33
C TYR A 65 -5.42 30.32 3.80
N ARG A 66 -6.07 29.26 4.24
CA ARG A 66 -5.47 27.96 4.58
C ARG A 66 -6.11 26.85 3.74
N LYS A 67 -5.26 25.97 3.24
CA LYS A 67 -5.68 24.73 2.59
C LYS A 67 -5.09 23.54 3.35
N ARG A 68 -5.89 22.49 3.54
CA ARG A 68 -5.40 21.25 4.15
C ARG A 68 -4.31 20.63 3.28
N LYS A 69 -3.24 20.14 3.91
CA LYS A 69 -2.19 19.40 3.20
C LYS A 69 -2.68 18.00 2.90
N ASP A 70 -2.51 17.55 1.68
CA ASP A 70 -2.72 16.15 1.35
C ASP A 70 -1.49 15.33 1.75
N ARG A 71 -1.73 14.18 2.34
CA ARG A 71 -0.70 13.21 2.69
C ARG A 71 -0.98 11.88 2.00
N PRO A 72 0.06 11.18 1.52
CA PRO A 72 -0.11 9.82 1.06
C PRO A 72 -0.62 8.94 2.21
N ARG A 73 -1.52 8.03 1.90
CA ARG A 73 -1.90 6.94 2.82
C ARG A 73 -0.85 5.85 2.75
N ARG A 74 -0.67 5.15 3.84
CA ARG A 74 0.03 3.87 3.80
C ARG A 74 -0.77 2.88 2.96
N VAL A 75 -0.06 2.01 2.26
CA VAL A 75 -0.64 0.89 1.53
C VAL A 75 -0.18 -0.38 2.24
N VAL A 76 -1.10 -1.31 2.44
CA VAL A 76 -0.83 -2.64 2.97
C VAL A 76 -1.35 -3.63 1.95
N LEU A 77 -0.51 -4.51 1.46
CA LEU A 77 -0.85 -5.60 0.56
C LEU A 77 -0.87 -6.89 1.35
N ILE A 78 -1.92 -7.68 1.18
CA ILE A 78 -2.07 -8.99 1.80
C ILE A 78 -2.46 -9.95 0.69
N ALA A 79 -1.60 -10.90 0.32
CA ALA A 79 -1.88 -11.85 -0.73
C ALA A 79 -1.96 -13.28 -0.19
N ASP A 80 -2.90 -14.00 -0.73
CA ASP A 80 -3.04 -15.43 -0.57
C ASP A 80 -1.96 -16.15 -1.37
N VAL A 81 -1.29 -17.11 -0.73
CA VAL A 81 -0.28 -17.99 -1.34
C VAL A 81 -0.62 -19.45 -1.12
N SER A 82 -1.91 -19.77 -1.00
CA SER A 82 -2.42 -21.13 -0.95
C SER A 82 -2.15 -21.87 -2.27
N GLY A 83 -2.37 -23.19 -2.28
CA GLY A 83 -2.10 -24.02 -3.45
C GLY A 83 -2.87 -23.59 -4.70
N SER A 84 -4.12 -23.14 -4.56
CA SER A 84 -4.93 -22.59 -5.66
C SER A 84 -4.33 -21.33 -6.28
N MET A 85 -3.60 -20.54 -5.46
CA MET A 85 -2.99 -19.28 -5.86
C MET A 85 -1.54 -19.43 -6.36
N GLU A 86 -1.01 -20.66 -6.45
CA GLU A 86 0.37 -20.92 -6.87
C GLU A 86 0.74 -20.24 -8.19
N PRO A 87 -0.06 -20.33 -9.27
CA PRO A 87 0.28 -19.71 -10.56
C PRO A 87 0.42 -18.18 -10.48
N TYR A 88 -0.30 -17.54 -9.53
CA TYR A 88 -0.34 -16.09 -9.37
C TYR A 88 0.70 -15.57 -8.37
N SER A 89 1.25 -16.43 -7.53
CA SER A 89 2.14 -16.06 -6.42
C SER A 89 3.35 -15.26 -6.89
N ARG A 90 3.93 -15.61 -8.02
CA ARG A 90 5.08 -14.92 -8.60
C ARG A 90 4.75 -13.50 -9.03
N ILE A 91 3.60 -13.30 -9.67
CA ILE A 91 3.10 -11.97 -10.10
C ILE A 91 2.83 -11.09 -8.89
N TYR A 92 2.19 -11.63 -7.85
CA TYR A 92 1.92 -10.88 -6.61
C TYR A 92 3.18 -10.47 -5.88
N LEU A 93 4.21 -11.32 -5.88
CA LEU A 93 5.50 -10.95 -5.30
C LEU A 93 6.16 -9.80 -6.06
N HIS A 94 6.11 -9.79 -7.39
CA HIS A 94 6.60 -8.66 -8.20
C HIS A 94 5.82 -7.38 -7.92
N LEU A 95 4.48 -7.45 -7.83
CA LEU A 95 3.64 -6.32 -7.47
C LEU A 95 3.99 -5.80 -6.06
N MET A 96 4.12 -6.69 -5.10
CA MET A 96 4.50 -6.34 -3.72
C MET A 96 5.89 -5.71 -3.65
N LEU A 97 6.86 -6.26 -4.38
CA LEU A 97 8.20 -5.70 -4.48
C LEU A 97 8.17 -4.27 -5.02
N GLY A 98 7.43 -4.05 -6.11
CA GLY A 98 7.23 -2.71 -6.69
C GLY A 98 6.57 -1.75 -5.69
N ALA A 99 5.52 -2.21 -5.00
CA ALA A 99 4.80 -1.39 -4.03
C ALA A 99 5.63 -1.07 -2.78
N VAL A 100 6.40 -2.03 -2.26
CA VAL A 100 7.31 -1.80 -1.12
C VAL A 100 8.35 -0.75 -1.47
N ARG A 101 8.90 -0.80 -2.68
CA ARG A 101 9.92 0.15 -3.15
C ARG A 101 9.34 1.53 -3.45
N ALA A 102 8.27 1.59 -4.25
CA ALA A 102 7.73 2.86 -4.75
C ALA A 102 6.85 3.59 -3.72
N LEU A 103 6.09 2.85 -2.91
CA LEU A 103 5.10 3.40 -1.99
C LEU A 103 5.50 3.28 -0.52
N HIS A 104 6.61 2.59 -0.22
CA HIS A 104 6.92 2.14 1.15
C HIS A 104 5.74 1.35 1.75
N ALA A 105 5.11 0.51 0.91
CA ALA A 105 3.99 -0.32 1.31
C ALA A 105 4.43 -1.42 2.27
N GLU A 106 3.51 -1.88 3.08
CA GLU A 106 3.68 -3.09 3.88
C GLU A 106 3.15 -4.28 3.10
N ALA A 107 3.90 -5.37 3.07
CA ALA A 107 3.54 -6.58 2.35
C ALA A 107 3.43 -7.77 3.30
N PHE A 108 2.33 -8.49 3.17
CA PHE A 108 2.03 -9.71 3.90
C PHE A 108 1.55 -10.78 2.94
N VAL A 109 1.82 -12.03 3.28
CA VAL A 109 1.17 -13.19 2.66
C VAL A 109 0.50 -14.03 3.73
N PHE A 110 -0.47 -14.80 3.30
CA PHE A 110 -1.10 -15.78 4.16
C PHE A 110 -1.41 -17.08 3.40
N ALA A 111 -1.40 -18.15 4.12
CA ALA A 111 -1.96 -19.45 3.81
C ALA A 111 -2.62 -19.97 5.09
N THR A 112 -1.96 -20.81 5.89
CA THR A 112 -2.44 -21.23 7.20
C THR A 112 -2.16 -20.19 8.30
N ARG A 113 -1.20 -19.29 8.08
CA ARG A 113 -0.79 -18.19 8.97
C ARG A 113 -0.36 -16.94 8.21
N LEU A 114 -0.37 -15.80 8.91
CA LEU A 114 0.08 -14.51 8.38
C LEU A 114 1.61 -14.40 8.46
N THR A 115 2.24 -14.01 7.35
CA THR A 115 3.69 -13.77 7.29
C THR A 115 3.97 -12.38 6.71
N ARG A 116 4.74 -11.56 7.42
CA ARG A 116 5.14 -10.23 6.95
C ARG A 116 6.39 -10.30 6.08
N LEU A 117 6.28 -9.85 4.84
CA LEU A 117 7.33 -9.93 3.83
C LEU A 117 8.11 -8.65 3.61
N THR A 118 7.66 -7.52 4.15
CA THR A 118 8.23 -6.18 3.88
C THR A 118 9.76 -6.16 3.96
N ARG A 119 10.35 -6.82 4.97
CA ARG A 119 11.80 -6.86 5.16
C ARG A 119 12.54 -7.64 4.06
N PHE A 120 11.93 -8.71 3.57
CA PHE A 120 12.53 -9.55 2.53
C PHE A 120 12.45 -8.86 1.17
N LEU A 121 11.36 -8.15 0.90
CA LEU A 121 11.14 -7.42 -0.34
C LEU A 121 11.95 -6.11 -0.42
N SER A 122 12.45 -5.60 0.69
CA SER A 122 13.28 -4.39 0.70
C SER A 122 14.71 -4.60 0.16
N THR A 123 15.18 -5.86 0.02
CA THR A 123 16.55 -6.19 -0.41
C THR A 123 16.84 -5.91 -1.88
N GLY A 124 15.83 -5.72 -2.68
CA GLY A 124 16.01 -5.17 -4.03
C GLY A 124 16.08 -6.19 -5.17
N ASP A 125 16.46 -7.42 -4.95
CA ASP A 125 16.52 -8.47 -5.96
C ASP A 125 15.28 -9.35 -5.86
N PRO A 126 14.47 -9.48 -6.94
CA PRO A 126 13.26 -10.29 -6.94
C PRO A 126 13.53 -11.77 -6.64
N ASP A 127 14.59 -12.35 -7.17
CA ASP A 127 14.90 -13.76 -6.98
C ASP A 127 15.40 -14.06 -5.57
N ILE A 128 16.15 -13.13 -4.97
CA ILE A 128 16.55 -13.22 -3.59
C ILE A 128 15.32 -13.06 -2.67
N ALA A 129 14.45 -12.13 -3.00
CA ALA A 129 13.20 -11.91 -2.26
C ALA A 129 12.32 -13.17 -2.31
N TYR A 130 12.12 -13.75 -3.50
CA TYR A 130 11.33 -14.98 -3.68
C TYR A 130 11.88 -16.14 -2.83
N ARG A 131 13.19 -16.41 -2.92
CA ARG A 131 13.83 -17.48 -2.14
C ARG A 131 13.68 -17.27 -0.64
N LYS A 132 13.89 -16.03 -0.15
CA LYS A 132 13.71 -15.70 1.27
C LYS A 132 12.26 -15.86 1.72
N VAL A 133 11.31 -15.48 0.89
CA VAL A 133 9.88 -15.63 1.17
C VAL A 133 9.53 -17.12 1.26
N ALA A 134 9.91 -17.93 0.29
CA ALA A 134 9.66 -19.37 0.27
C ALA A 134 10.26 -20.08 1.51
N GLN A 135 11.48 -19.70 1.90
CA GLN A 135 12.14 -20.26 3.09
C GLN A 135 11.46 -19.85 4.42
N ASN A 136 10.88 -18.66 4.48
CA ASN A 136 10.27 -18.12 5.71
C ASN A 136 8.75 -18.29 5.78
N THR A 137 8.15 -18.89 4.76
CA THR A 137 6.71 -19.22 4.73
C THR A 137 6.57 -20.74 4.52
N PRO A 138 6.75 -21.56 5.57
CA PRO A 138 6.75 -23.02 5.46
C PRO A 138 5.43 -23.59 4.98
N ASP A 139 4.32 -22.85 5.16
CA ASP A 139 2.99 -23.24 4.69
C ASP A 139 2.67 -22.68 3.28
N TRP A 140 3.71 -22.33 2.52
CA TRP A 140 3.58 -21.93 1.13
C TRP A 140 2.92 -23.07 0.35
N PHE A 141 1.84 -22.76 -0.33
CA PHE A 141 0.94 -23.73 -0.97
C PHE A 141 0.14 -24.65 -0.01
N GLY A 142 0.05 -24.30 1.28
CA GLY A 142 -0.86 -24.95 2.22
C GLY A 142 -2.32 -24.56 2.02
N GLY A 143 -3.21 -25.10 2.87
CA GLY A 143 -4.61 -24.69 2.91
C GLY A 143 -4.79 -23.24 3.37
N THR A 144 -5.91 -22.63 2.99
CA THR A 144 -6.22 -21.25 3.32
C THR A 144 -7.07 -21.14 4.58
N ARG A 145 -6.78 -20.17 5.44
CA ARG A 145 -7.60 -19.80 6.60
C ARG A 145 -7.78 -18.29 6.66
N ILE A 146 -8.57 -17.75 5.71
CA ILE A 146 -8.76 -16.31 5.48
C ILE A 146 -9.26 -15.63 6.75
N GLY A 147 -10.33 -16.14 7.34
CA GLY A 147 -10.95 -15.53 8.52
C GLY A 147 -10.01 -15.42 9.70
N LYS A 148 -9.30 -16.50 10.03
CA LYS A 148 -8.32 -16.54 11.13
C LYS A 148 -7.16 -15.58 10.87
N THR A 149 -6.63 -15.56 9.66
CA THR A 149 -5.47 -14.76 9.29
C THR A 149 -5.78 -13.25 9.27
N LEU A 150 -6.98 -12.88 8.79
CA LEU A 150 -7.44 -11.50 8.86
C LEU A 150 -7.68 -11.04 10.30
N LEU A 151 -8.20 -11.90 11.16
CA LEU A 151 -8.35 -11.62 12.59
C LEU A 151 -6.99 -11.38 13.26
N GLU A 152 -5.99 -12.21 12.96
CA GLU A 152 -4.61 -12.05 13.41
C GLU A 152 -4.04 -10.71 12.93
N PHE A 153 -4.21 -10.38 11.65
CA PHE A 153 -3.80 -9.09 11.09
C PHE A 153 -4.44 -7.90 11.82
N ILE A 154 -5.75 -7.96 12.06
CA ILE A 154 -6.47 -6.88 12.77
C ILE A 154 -5.96 -6.73 14.20
N ARG A 155 -5.73 -7.84 14.90
CA ARG A 155 -5.25 -7.84 16.28
C ARG A 155 -3.86 -7.25 16.39
N ASP A 156 -2.93 -7.66 15.52
CA ASP A 156 -1.51 -7.34 15.66
C ASP A 156 -1.13 -6.04 14.91
N HIS A 157 -1.85 -5.70 13.84
CA HIS A 157 -1.54 -4.59 12.96
C HIS A 157 -2.68 -3.59 12.74
N GLY A 158 -3.87 -3.82 13.34
CA GLY A 158 -5.09 -3.07 13.11
C GLY A 158 -5.07 -1.63 13.66
N GLN A 159 -5.97 -1.31 14.59
CA GLN A 159 -6.28 0.07 14.98
C GLN A 159 -5.12 0.89 15.56
N ARG A 160 -4.18 0.25 16.25
CA ARG A 160 -3.00 0.90 16.86
C ARG A 160 -1.72 0.72 16.04
N GLY A 161 -1.76 -0.10 14.99
CA GLY A 161 -0.61 -0.49 14.19
C GLY A 161 -0.52 0.20 12.83
N ILE A 162 0.15 -0.49 11.91
CA ILE A 162 0.42 -0.02 10.53
C ILE A 162 -0.83 0.15 9.68
N ALA A 163 -1.90 -0.60 9.98
CA ALA A 163 -3.16 -0.54 9.25
C ALA A 163 -3.99 0.72 9.55
N ARG A 164 -3.65 1.49 10.60
CA ARG A 164 -4.42 2.67 10.97
C ARG A 164 -4.43 3.73 9.88
N GLY A 165 -5.59 3.88 9.22
CA GLY A 165 -5.79 4.84 8.13
C GLY A 165 -5.04 4.49 6.86
N ALA A 166 -4.53 3.26 6.74
CA ALA A 166 -3.98 2.69 5.54
C ALA A 166 -5.07 2.32 4.53
N VAL A 167 -4.68 2.07 3.30
CA VAL A 167 -5.46 1.32 2.33
C VAL A 167 -4.95 -0.12 2.38
N ILE A 168 -5.85 -1.04 2.62
CA ILE A 168 -5.54 -2.47 2.67
C ILE A 168 -6.08 -3.09 1.38
N VAL A 169 -5.21 -3.75 0.64
CA VAL A 169 -5.55 -4.50 -0.57
C VAL A 169 -5.33 -5.98 -0.24
N ILE A 170 -6.39 -6.75 -0.33
CA ILE A 170 -6.38 -8.19 -0.11
C ILE A 170 -6.58 -8.85 -1.47
N VAL A 171 -5.74 -9.81 -1.80
CA VAL A 171 -5.80 -10.59 -3.04
C VAL A 171 -5.91 -12.07 -2.65
N SER A 172 -7.00 -12.69 -3.01
CA SER A 172 -7.34 -14.10 -2.74
C SER A 172 -8.42 -14.53 -3.74
N ASP A 173 -8.52 -15.82 -4.01
CA ASP A 173 -9.63 -16.43 -4.76
C ASP A 173 -10.91 -16.55 -3.92
N GLY A 174 -10.80 -16.35 -2.59
CA GLY A 174 -11.93 -16.38 -1.67
C GLY A 174 -12.37 -17.79 -1.23
N TRP A 175 -11.61 -18.83 -1.55
CA TRP A 175 -11.89 -20.19 -1.12
C TRP A 175 -11.21 -20.47 0.23
N GLU A 176 -11.94 -21.14 1.15
CA GLU A 176 -11.49 -21.50 2.50
C GLU A 176 -11.80 -22.96 2.80
#